data_6e21dc3c202326b2bbb72885e5d862b8
#
_entry.id   6e21dc3c202326b2bbb72885e5d862b8
#
_cell.length_a   1.000
_cell.length_b   1.000
_cell.length_c   1.000
_cell.angle_alpha   90.00
_cell.angle_beta   90.00
_cell.angle_gamma   90.00
#
_symmetry.space_group_name_H-M   'P 1'
#
loop_
_entity.id
_entity.type
_entity.pdbx_description
1 polymer ?
#
loop_
_entity_poly.entity_id
_entity_poly.type
_entity_poly.pdbx_seq_one_letter_code
_entity_poly.pdbx_strand_id
1 'polypeptide(L)'
;KTTFINLLMRFYDVDAGKVCIDGKPIDELSRHALRSCFGMVLQDTWIKQGTVRDNISFGKPDATEEEIINAAKEAHSWEFIKRLPKGLDTVLSEDSISQGQKQLLCITRVMLCLPPMLILDEATSSIDTRTELQVQEAFDKLMQGRTSFVVAHRLSTIRNASLILVMKDGKIIEQGRHEELLEKKGFYYNLYNSQFQAS
;
A
#
# COMPACT_ATOMS: atom_id res chain seq x y z
N LYS A 1 6.75 -8.66 -10.19
CA LYS A 1 5.73 -7.84 -9.48
C LYS A 1 6.09 -6.37 -9.56
N THR A 2 7.28 -5.97 -9.16
CA THR A 2 7.77 -4.58 -9.18
C THR A 2 7.67 -3.95 -10.58
N THR A 3 8.04 -4.69 -11.64
CA THR A 3 7.92 -4.21 -13.03
C THR A 3 6.48 -3.83 -13.39
N PHE A 4 5.49 -4.61 -12.95
CA PHE A 4 4.08 -4.32 -13.18
C PHE A 4 3.66 -2.99 -12.51
N ILE A 5 4.04 -2.78 -11.25
CA ILE A 5 3.80 -1.52 -10.53
C ILE A 5 4.49 -0.35 -11.25
N ASN A 6 5.74 -0.53 -11.68
CA ASN A 6 6.48 0.50 -12.38
C ASN A 6 5.84 0.89 -13.72
N LEU A 7 5.23 -0.05 -14.44
CA LEU A 7 4.48 0.23 -15.65
C LEU A 7 3.17 0.97 -15.35
N LEU A 8 2.43 0.59 -14.30
CA LEU A 8 1.22 1.31 -13.86
C LEU A 8 1.52 2.78 -13.52
N MET A 9 2.65 3.02 -12.82
CA MET A 9 3.10 4.35 -12.41
C MET A 9 3.85 5.11 -13.51
N ARG A 10 4.00 4.48 -14.68
CA ARG A 10 4.75 5.02 -15.83
C ARG A 10 6.14 5.50 -15.42
N PHE A 11 6.87 4.67 -14.64
CA PHE A 11 8.32 4.85 -14.47
C PHE A 11 9.06 4.44 -15.74
N TYR A 12 8.49 3.51 -16.51
CA TYR A 12 8.91 3.08 -17.84
C TYR A 12 7.70 3.13 -18.77
N ASP A 13 7.91 3.51 -20.02
CA ASP A 13 6.91 3.38 -21.07
C ASP A 13 6.90 1.91 -21.57
N VAL A 14 5.78 1.44 -22.11
CA VAL A 14 5.67 0.08 -22.66
C VAL A 14 6.29 0.00 -24.04
N ASP A 15 6.97 -1.10 -24.36
CA ASP A 15 7.54 -1.35 -25.69
C ASP A 15 6.46 -1.67 -26.72
N ALA A 16 5.34 -2.28 -26.30
CA ALA A 16 4.20 -2.62 -27.12
C ALA A 16 2.92 -2.71 -26.30
N GLY A 17 1.77 -2.57 -26.95
CA GLY A 17 0.48 -2.52 -26.27
C GLY A 17 0.23 -1.18 -25.61
N LYS A 18 -0.76 -1.12 -24.71
CA LYS A 18 -1.08 0.08 -23.94
C LYS A 18 -1.63 -0.27 -22.57
N VAL A 19 -1.36 0.58 -21.59
CA VAL A 19 -1.99 0.57 -20.27
C VAL A 19 -3.01 1.68 -20.22
N CYS A 20 -4.23 1.40 -19.75
CA CYS A 20 -5.30 2.38 -19.68
C CYS A 20 -5.86 2.48 -18.26
N ILE A 21 -6.30 3.68 -17.85
CA ILE A 21 -7.10 3.93 -16.66
C ILE A 21 -8.44 4.51 -17.13
N ASP A 22 -9.53 3.85 -16.76
CA ASP A 22 -10.90 4.21 -17.19
C ASP A 22 -11.00 4.41 -18.72
N GLY A 23 -10.35 3.53 -19.47
CA GLY A 23 -10.34 3.55 -20.93
C GLY A 23 -9.39 4.57 -21.57
N LYS A 24 -8.73 5.43 -20.79
CA LYS A 24 -7.75 6.41 -21.31
C LYS A 24 -6.33 5.86 -21.22
N PRO A 25 -5.55 5.85 -22.32
CA PRO A 25 -4.15 5.46 -22.29
C PRO A 25 -3.33 6.34 -21.33
N ILE A 26 -2.48 5.70 -20.50
CA ILE A 26 -1.69 6.44 -19.51
C ILE A 26 -0.58 7.31 -20.13
N ASP A 27 -0.17 7.05 -21.36
CA ASP A 27 0.80 7.83 -22.12
C ASP A 27 0.23 9.17 -22.61
N GLU A 28 -1.09 9.30 -22.69
CA GLU A 28 -1.79 10.56 -22.97
C GLU A 28 -1.92 11.45 -21.73
N LEU A 29 -1.67 10.94 -20.53
CA LEU A 29 -1.71 11.68 -19.27
C LEU A 29 -0.31 12.25 -18.94
N SER A 30 -0.26 13.40 -18.26
CA SER A 30 0.99 13.82 -17.65
C SER A 30 1.36 12.84 -16.53
N ARG A 31 2.68 12.60 -16.32
CA ARG A 31 3.14 11.72 -15.22
C ARG A 31 2.66 12.20 -13.86
N HIS A 32 2.54 13.51 -13.67
CA HIS A 32 2.01 14.09 -12.43
C HIS A 32 0.54 13.73 -12.25
N ALA A 33 -0.31 13.97 -13.25
CA ALA A 33 -1.74 13.65 -13.20
C ALA A 33 -1.98 12.14 -12.99
N LEU A 34 -1.22 11.28 -13.68
CA LEU A 34 -1.28 9.84 -13.48
C LEU A 34 -0.93 9.45 -12.05
N ARG A 35 0.21 9.93 -11.53
CA ARG A 35 0.72 9.54 -10.21
C ARG A 35 -0.11 10.09 -9.06
N SER A 36 -0.77 11.25 -9.24
CA SER A 36 -1.71 11.79 -8.24
C SER A 36 -2.96 10.93 -8.05
N CYS A 37 -3.28 10.04 -9.00
CA CYS A 37 -4.35 9.07 -8.85
C CYS A 37 -3.99 7.88 -7.93
N PHE A 38 -2.71 7.69 -7.59
CA PHE A 38 -2.25 6.55 -6.80
C PHE A 38 -1.73 6.97 -5.43
N GLY A 39 -2.15 6.25 -4.40
CA GLY A 39 -1.48 6.21 -3.11
C GLY A 39 -0.60 4.98 -3.01
N MET A 40 0.61 5.12 -2.48
CA MET A 40 1.55 4.01 -2.37
C MET A 40 1.98 3.80 -0.93
N VAL A 41 1.88 2.57 -0.45
CA VAL A 41 2.52 2.12 0.80
C VAL A 41 3.39 0.94 0.43
N LEU A 42 4.70 1.16 0.42
CA LEU A 42 5.70 0.16 0.04
C LEU A 42 6.33 -0.49 1.29
N GLN A 43 6.99 -1.63 1.08
CA GLN A 43 7.72 -2.34 2.13
C GLN A 43 8.79 -1.46 2.77
N ASP A 44 9.59 -0.78 1.95
CA ASP A 44 10.58 0.18 2.43
C ASP A 44 9.91 1.52 2.70
N THR A 45 9.52 1.70 3.95
CA THR A 45 8.87 2.94 4.39
C THR A 45 9.89 4.07 4.53
N TRP A 46 9.73 5.10 3.71
CA TRP A 46 10.59 6.27 3.77
C TRP A 46 10.00 7.36 4.68
N ILE A 47 10.84 7.88 5.57
CA ILE A 47 10.53 9.01 6.44
C ILE A 47 11.44 10.18 6.04
N LYS A 48 10.82 11.31 5.71
CA LYS A 48 11.53 12.56 5.45
C LYS A 48 12.11 13.09 6.76
N GLN A 49 13.34 13.59 6.71
CA GLN A 49 13.87 14.38 7.82
C GLN A 49 13.01 15.64 8.02
N GLY A 50 12.40 15.77 9.18
CA GLY A 50 11.44 16.81 9.50
C GLY A 50 10.49 16.37 10.60
N THR A 51 9.44 17.16 10.85
CA THR A 51 8.46 16.85 11.89
C THR A 51 7.52 15.69 11.47
N VAL A 52 6.80 15.11 12.44
CA VAL A 52 5.69 14.18 12.17
C VAL A 52 4.67 14.83 11.23
N ARG A 53 4.33 16.09 11.49
CA ARG A 53 3.43 16.92 10.67
C ARG A 53 3.92 16.97 9.22
N ASP A 54 5.19 17.32 8.98
CA ASP A 54 5.78 17.41 7.64
C ASP A 54 5.72 16.06 6.89
N ASN A 55 5.85 14.97 7.64
CA ASN A 55 5.78 13.63 7.07
C ASN A 55 4.37 13.23 6.68
N ILE A 56 3.37 13.54 7.50
CA ILE A 56 1.97 13.21 7.21
C ILE A 56 1.43 14.09 6.08
N SER A 57 1.68 15.42 6.14
CA SER A 57 1.15 16.38 5.17
C SER A 57 1.94 16.45 3.86
N PHE A 58 2.92 15.56 3.65
CA PHE A 58 3.80 15.58 2.46
C PHE A 58 3.05 15.61 1.12
N GLY A 59 1.93 14.90 1.02
CA GLY A 59 1.08 14.88 -0.18
C GLY A 59 -0.04 15.92 -0.21
N LYS A 60 -0.30 16.59 0.93
CA LYS A 60 -1.32 17.64 1.11
C LYS A 60 -0.77 18.71 2.06
N PRO A 61 0.10 19.64 1.58
CA PRO A 61 0.78 20.63 2.42
C PRO A 61 -0.15 21.63 3.10
N ASP A 62 -1.34 21.84 2.55
CA ASP A 62 -2.40 22.72 3.04
C ASP A 62 -3.38 22.05 4.02
N ALA A 63 -3.08 20.83 4.44
CA ALA A 63 -3.93 20.09 5.38
C ALA A 63 -4.00 20.82 6.74
N THR A 64 -5.21 20.92 7.25
CA THR A 64 -5.43 21.47 8.61
C THR A 64 -4.95 20.46 9.66
N GLU A 65 -4.69 20.97 10.88
CA GLU A 65 -4.32 20.10 11.99
C GLU A 65 -5.40 19.06 12.30
N GLU A 66 -6.66 19.44 12.18
CA GLU A 66 -7.80 18.55 12.39
C GLU A 66 -7.80 17.41 11.36
N GLU A 67 -7.57 17.70 10.08
CA GLU A 67 -7.47 16.68 9.02
C GLU A 67 -6.31 15.71 9.28
N ILE A 68 -5.15 16.24 9.71
CA ILE A 68 -3.98 15.42 10.06
C ILE A 68 -4.29 14.49 11.24
N ILE A 69 -4.91 15.02 12.30
CA ILE A 69 -5.28 14.23 13.50
C ILE A 69 -6.32 13.16 13.13
N ASN A 70 -7.32 13.50 12.31
CA ASN A 70 -8.35 12.55 11.89
C ASN A 70 -7.73 11.41 11.04
N ALA A 71 -6.89 11.73 10.07
CA ALA A 71 -6.15 10.74 9.30
C ALA A 71 -5.26 9.86 10.19
N ALA A 72 -4.60 10.44 11.20
CA ALA A 72 -3.76 9.71 12.14
C ALA A 72 -4.58 8.77 13.05
N LYS A 73 -5.79 9.16 13.45
CA LYS A 73 -6.70 8.28 14.20
C LYS A 73 -7.18 7.11 13.35
N GLU A 74 -7.59 7.38 12.12
CA GLU A 74 -8.04 6.36 11.19
C GLU A 74 -6.94 5.32 10.86
N ALA A 75 -5.70 5.78 10.76
CA ALA A 75 -4.52 4.94 10.51
C ALA A 75 -3.89 4.34 11.79
N HIS A 76 -4.51 4.46 12.96
CA HIS A 76 -3.97 4.03 14.26
C HIS A 76 -2.61 4.63 14.64
N SER A 77 -2.15 5.69 13.97
CA SER A 77 -0.88 6.35 14.29
C SER A 77 -0.98 7.38 15.42
N TRP A 78 -2.19 7.92 15.70
CA TRP A 78 -2.39 8.97 16.69
C TRP A 78 -1.94 8.58 18.09
N GLU A 79 -2.14 7.31 18.49
CA GLU A 79 -1.83 6.83 19.84
C GLU A 79 -0.33 6.90 20.16
N PHE A 80 0.55 6.64 19.19
CA PHE A 80 1.97 6.83 19.42
C PHE A 80 2.42 8.27 19.21
N ILE A 81 1.83 9.02 18.25
CA ILE A 81 2.18 10.42 17.97
C ILE A 81 1.98 11.27 19.22
N LYS A 82 0.85 11.16 19.92
CA LYS A 82 0.56 11.94 21.13
C LYS A 82 1.51 11.64 22.31
N ARG A 83 2.25 10.51 22.27
CA ARG A 83 3.26 10.14 23.27
C ARG A 83 4.65 10.69 22.96
N LEU A 84 4.86 11.19 21.75
CA LEU A 84 6.10 11.82 21.38
C LEU A 84 6.27 13.16 22.13
N PRO A 85 7.50 13.60 22.44
CA PRO A 85 7.75 14.77 23.28
C PRO A 85 7.08 16.08 22.84
N LYS A 86 6.90 16.25 21.51
CA LYS A 86 6.25 17.44 20.91
C LYS A 86 5.07 17.03 20.00
N GLY A 87 4.51 15.82 20.16
CA GLY A 87 3.41 15.32 19.33
C GLY A 87 3.71 15.45 17.84
N LEU A 88 2.84 16.14 17.10
CA LEU A 88 3.00 16.39 15.65
C LEU A 88 4.27 17.18 15.29
N ASP A 89 4.78 17.99 16.19
CA ASP A 89 5.96 18.84 15.95
C ASP A 89 7.26 18.17 16.39
N THR A 90 7.22 16.89 16.76
CA THR A 90 8.41 16.08 17.02
C THR A 90 9.18 15.85 15.72
N VAL A 91 10.47 16.22 15.72
CA VAL A 91 11.37 15.97 14.59
C VAL A 91 11.73 14.49 14.58
N LEU A 92 11.54 13.85 13.44
CA LEU A 92 11.86 12.45 13.21
C LEU A 92 13.23 12.31 12.54
N SER A 93 13.98 11.32 13.01
CA SER A 93 15.15 10.75 12.34
C SER A 93 14.84 9.29 12.00
N GLU A 94 15.68 8.68 11.17
CA GLU A 94 15.45 7.34 10.65
C GLU A 94 15.27 6.30 11.75
N ASP A 95 15.97 6.44 12.88
CA ASP A 95 15.94 5.52 14.02
C ASP A 95 15.03 5.97 15.18
N SER A 96 14.29 7.07 15.03
CA SER A 96 13.50 7.65 16.14
C SER A 96 12.18 6.91 16.41
N ILE A 97 11.72 6.09 15.48
CA ILE A 97 10.47 5.33 15.56
C ILE A 97 10.65 3.93 14.97
N SER A 98 9.84 2.98 15.46
CA SER A 98 9.88 1.58 14.99
C SER A 98 9.41 1.43 13.54
N GLN A 99 9.74 0.31 12.89
CA GLN A 99 9.33 0.00 11.52
C GLN A 99 7.79 0.02 11.37
N GLY A 100 7.06 -0.54 12.34
CA GLY A 100 5.59 -0.50 12.35
C GLY A 100 5.05 0.93 12.47
N GLN A 101 5.66 1.77 13.30
CA GLN A 101 5.28 3.18 13.41
C GLN A 101 5.56 3.94 12.12
N LYS A 102 6.68 3.67 11.43
CA LYS A 102 6.97 4.22 10.09
C LYS A 102 5.88 3.83 9.09
N GLN A 103 5.46 2.56 9.12
CA GLN A 103 4.40 2.07 8.23
C GLN A 103 3.06 2.74 8.51
N LEU A 104 2.67 2.88 9.78
CA LEU A 104 1.45 3.62 10.16
C LEU A 104 1.50 5.08 9.71
N LEU A 105 2.66 5.77 9.79
CA LEU A 105 2.80 7.13 9.26
C LEU A 105 2.64 7.18 7.73
N CYS A 106 3.19 6.21 7.00
CA CYS A 106 3.01 6.12 5.56
C CYS A 106 1.54 5.90 5.17
N ILE A 107 0.82 5.04 5.92
CA ILE A 107 -0.61 4.85 5.74
C ILE A 107 -1.38 6.14 6.05
N THR A 108 -1.04 6.84 7.14
CA THR A 108 -1.63 8.13 7.51
C THR A 108 -1.49 9.16 6.39
N ARG A 109 -0.30 9.24 5.78
CA ARG A 109 -0.03 10.10 4.62
C ARG A 109 -0.97 9.83 3.46
N VAL A 110 -1.19 8.56 3.13
CA VAL A 110 -2.08 8.15 2.04
C VAL A 110 -3.55 8.39 2.41
N MET A 111 -3.95 8.15 3.67
CA MET A 111 -5.29 8.44 4.17
C MET A 111 -5.62 9.94 4.11
N LEU A 112 -4.65 10.80 4.38
CA LEU A 112 -4.85 12.25 4.28
C LEU A 112 -5.11 12.72 2.85
N CYS A 113 -4.47 12.08 1.86
CA CYS A 113 -4.58 12.44 0.44
C CYS A 113 -5.81 11.80 -0.25
N LEU A 114 -6.33 10.70 0.26
CA LEU A 114 -7.47 9.94 -0.26
C LEU A 114 -7.44 9.68 -1.79
N PRO A 115 -6.38 9.10 -2.33
CA PRO A 115 -6.29 8.82 -3.77
C PRO A 115 -7.30 7.76 -4.19
N PRO A 116 -7.81 7.79 -5.45
CA PRO A 116 -8.79 6.82 -5.94
C PRO A 116 -8.25 5.39 -6.10
N MET A 117 -6.95 5.25 -6.30
CA MET A 117 -6.28 3.95 -6.47
C MET A 117 -5.12 3.78 -5.49
N LEU A 118 -4.85 2.54 -5.12
CA LEU A 118 -3.82 2.20 -4.16
C LEU A 118 -2.84 1.16 -4.71
N ILE A 119 -1.58 1.29 -4.34
CA ILE A 119 -0.54 0.28 -4.51
C ILE A 119 0.02 -0.03 -3.13
N LEU A 120 -0.19 -1.25 -2.66
CA LEU A 120 0.16 -1.68 -1.32
C LEU A 120 1.12 -2.88 -1.37
N ASP A 121 2.20 -2.81 -0.61
CA ASP A 121 3.11 -3.94 -0.39
C ASP A 121 3.06 -4.36 1.07
N GLU A 122 2.53 -5.57 1.33
CA GLU A 122 2.23 -6.09 2.67
C GLU A 122 3.42 -6.71 3.41
N ALA A 123 4.63 -6.46 3.02
CA ALA A 123 5.78 -7.04 3.72
C ALA A 123 5.91 -6.48 5.16
N THR A 124 5.66 -7.34 6.15
CA THR A 124 5.63 -6.98 7.59
C THR A 124 6.60 -7.79 8.44
N SER A 125 7.67 -8.31 7.86
CA SER A 125 8.56 -9.30 8.48
C SER A 125 9.32 -8.86 9.75
N SER A 126 9.16 -7.60 10.20
CA SER A 126 9.93 -7.03 11.32
C SER A 126 9.08 -6.18 12.27
N ILE A 127 7.77 -6.44 12.36
CA ILE A 127 6.82 -5.65 13.16
C ILE A 127 6.29 -6.54 14.30
N ASP A 128 6.15 -5.97 15.50
CA ASP A 128 5.50 -6.68 16.62
C ASP A 128 4.02 -6.96 16.33
N THR A 129 3.49 -8.03 16.90
CA THR A 129 2.13 -8.53 16.63
C THR A 129 1.04 -7.48 16.85
N ARG A 130 1.17 -6.62 17.88
CA ARG A 130 0.16 -5.62 18.18
C ARG A 130 0.13 -4.53 17.11
N THR A 131 1.29 -4.02 16.74
CA THR A 131 1.42 -3.00 15.67
C THR A 131 1.03 -3.61 14.32
N GLU A 132 1.32 -4.89 14.10
CA GLU A 132 0.91 -5.60 12.90
C GLU A 132 -0.62 -5.63 12.71
N LEU A 133 -1.38 -5.90 13.78
CA LEU A 133 -2.85 -5.83 13.74
C LEU A 133 -3.33 -4.41 13.40
N GLN A 134 -2.74 -3.38 14.01
CA GLN A 134 -3.09 -1.99 13.71
C GLN A 134 -2.81 -1.61 12.25
N VAL A 135 -1.67 -2.06 11.70
CA VAL A 135 -1.31 -1.86 10.29
C VAL A 135 -2.34 -2.56 9.38
N GLN A 136 -2.75 -3.79 9.73
CA GLN A 136 -3.75 -4.51 8.95
C GLN A 136 -5.11 -3.80 8.94
N GLU A 137 -5.61 -3.39 10.12
CA GLU A 137 -6.86 -2.64 10.23
C GLU A 137 -6.80 -1.32 9.44
N ALA A 138 -5.67 -0.64 9.47
CA ALA A 138 -5.45 0.59 8.70
C ALA A 138 -5.45 0.32 7.18
N PHE A 139 -4.83 -0.77 6.73
CA PHE A 139 -4.90 -1.19 5.32
C PHE A 139 -6.32 -1.51 4.88
N ASP A 140 -7.06 -2.29 5.69
CA ASP A 140 -8.43 -2.67 5.38
C ASP A 140 -9.34 -1.44 5.23
N LYS A 141 -9.21 -0.45 6.13
CA LYS A 141 -9.90 0.84 6.00
C LYS A 141 -9.47 1.61 4.76
N LEU A 142 -8.17 1.68 4.50
CA LEU A 142 -7.64 2.41 3.35
C LEU A 142 -8.15 1.84 2.03
N MET A 143 -8.32 0.52 1.92
CA MET A 143 -8.80 -0.17 0.71
C MET A 143 -10.30 -0.02 0.44
N GLN A 144 -11.11 0.33 1.45
CA GLN A 144 -12.56 0.42 1.31
C GLN A 144 -12.98 1.41 0.22
N GLY A 145 -13.77 0.93 -0.75
CA GLY A 145 -14.30 1.74 -1.85
C GLY A 145 -13.26 2.16 -2.90
N ARG A 146 -12.06 1.57 -2.92
CA ARG A 146 -10.97 1.93 -3.84
C ARG A 146 -10.43 0.73 -4.60
N THR A 147 -9.97 0.98 -5.80
CA THR A 147 -9.19 -0.01 -6.56
C THR A 147 -7.81 -0.14 -5.96
N SER A 148 -7.51 -1.33 -5.40
CA SER A 148 -6.24 -1.58 -4.70
C SER A 148 -5.45 -2.69 -5.38
N PHE A 149 -4.21 -2.38 -5.74
CA PHE A 149 -3.22 -3.36 -6.22
C PHE A 149 -2.36 -3.77 -5.03
N VAL A 150 -2.52 -5.01 -4.58
CA VAL A 150 -1.82 -5.50 -3.40
C VAL A 150 -0.78 -6.55 -3.79
N VAL A 151 0.47 -6.33 -3.41
CA VAL A 151 1.48 -7.39 -3.42
C VAL A 151 1.29 -8.18 -2.14
N ALA A 152 0.45 -9.21 -2.22
CA ALA A 152 0.00 -9.94 -1.06
C ALA A 152 1.06 -10.92 -0.56
N HIS A 153 1.29 -10.90 0.74
CA HIS A 153 2.09 -11.84 1.50
C HIS A 153 1.26 -12.54 2.59
N ARG A 154 0.00 -12.13 2.77
CA ARG A 154 -0.93 -12.69 3.76
C ARG A 154 -2.04 -13.48 3.10
N LEU A 155 -2.39 -14.58 3.74
CA LEU A 155 -3.45 -15.46 3.27
C LEU A 155 -4.82 -14.76 3.21
N SER A 156 -5.15 -13.94 4.21
CA SER A 156 -6.42 -13.21 4.28
C SER A 156 -6.60 -12.27 3.09
N THR A 157 -5.56 -11.51 2.76
CA THR A 157 -5.56 -10.59 1.61
C THR A 157 -5.77 -11.32 0.29
N ILE A 158 -5.09 -12.47 0.11
CA ILE A 158 -5.23 -13.28 -1.10
C ILE A 158 -6.66 -13.82 -1.22
N ARG A 159 -7.22 -14.37 -0.12
CA ARG A 159 -8.57 -14.95 -0.13
C ARG A 159 -9.67 -13.94 -0.40
N ASN A 160 -9.53 -12.72 0.11
CA ASN A 160 -10.53 -11.67 -0.01
C ASN A 160 -10.37 -10.82 -1.29
N ALA A 161 -9.33 -11.06 -2.09
CA ALA A 161 -9.12 -10.34 -3.34
C ALA A 161 -10.24 -10.61 -4.35
N SER A 162 -10.74 -9.56 -4.98
CA SER A 162 -11.74 -9.67 -6.07
C SER A 162 -11.14 -10.31 -7.33
N LEU A 163 -9.84 -10.14 -7.55
CA LEU A 163 -9.08 -10.75 -8.63
C LEU A 163 -7.65 -11.03 -8.18
N ILE A 164 -7.17 -12.24 -8.40
CA ILE A 164 -5.79 -12.65 -8.17
C ILE A 164 -5.10 -12.80 -9.53
N LEU A 165 -3.95 -12.15 -9.69
CA LEU A 165 -3.08 -12.28 -10.85
C LEU A 165 -1.85 -13.09 -10.44
N VAL A 166 -1.71 -14.28 -10.98
CA VAL A 166 -0.56 -15.16 -10.73
C VAL A 166 0.51 -14.90 -11.77
N MET A 167 1.66 -14.42 -11.32
CA MET A 167 2.75 -14.00 -12.21
C MET A 167 3.93 -14.97 -12.11
N LYS A 168 4.44 -15.42 -13.26
CA LYS A 168 5.67 -16.19 -13.38
C LYS A 168 6.45 -15.71 -14.60
N ASP A 169 7.75 -15.50 -14.43
CA ASP A 169 8.69 -15.08 -15.50
C ASP A 169 8.17 -13.87 -16.33
N GLY A 170 7.62 -12.86 -15.62
CA GLY A 170 7.10 -11.63 -16.23
C GLY A 170 5.72 -11.77 -16.91
N LYS A 171 5.11 -12.97 -16.90
CA LYS A 171 3.80 -13.25 -17.53
C LYS A 171 2.74 -13.51 -16.48
N ILE A 172 1.50 -13.13 -16.76
CA ILE A 172 0.33 -13.59 -16.03
C ILE A 172 0.00 -14.98 -16.57
N ILE A 173 0.17 -16.01 -15.71
CA ILE A 173 -0.06 -17.40 -16.08
C ILE A 173 -1.44 -17.93 -15.65
N GLU A 174 -2.00 -17.34 -14.59
CA GLU A 174 -3.34 -17.63 -14.10
C GLU A 174 -3.98 -16.35 -13.58
N GLN A 175 -5.32 -16.29 -13.68
CA GLN A 175 -6.11 -15.23 -13.08
C GLN A 175 -7.49 -15.75 -12.66
N GLY A 176 -8.05 -15.18 -11.61
CA GLY A 176 -9.37 -15.54 -11.09
C GLY A 176 -9.50 -15.23 -9.61
N ARG A 177 -10.59 -15.65 -9.00
CA ARG A 177 -10.80 -15.59 -7.55
C ARG A 177 -10.10 -16.77 -6.87
N HIS A 178 -9.93 -16.66 -5.55
CA HIS A 178 -9.27 -17.68 -4.73
C HIS A 178 -9.83 -19.09 -4.98
N GLU A 179 -11.15 -19.26 -4.85
CA GLU A 179 -11.80 -20.56 -5.00
C GLU A 179 -11.66 -21.12 -6.43
N GLU A 180 -11.84 -20.27 -7.44
CA GLU A 180 -11.69 -20.65 -8.86
C GLU A 180 -10.27 -21.16 -9.16
N LEU A 181 -9.26 -20.50 -8.58
CA LEU A 181 -7.86 -20.89 -8.79
C LEU A 181 -7.49 -22.16 -8.02
N LEU A 182 -8.09 -22.39 -6.86
CA LEU A 182 -7.94 -23.67 -6.13
C LEU A 182 -8.55 -24.85 -6.90
N GLU A 183 -9.75 -24.67 -7.47
CA GLU A 183 -10.43 -25.70 -8.27
C GLU A 183 -9.65 -26.11 -9.53
N LYS A 184 -8.96 -25.16 -10.16
CA LYS A 184 -8.09 -25.39 -11.33
C LYS A 184 -6.90 -26.30 -11.03
N LYS A 185 -6.50 -26.44 -9.75
CA LYS A 185 -5.32 -27.22 -9.31
C LYS A 185 -4.04 -26.90 -10.07
N GLY A 186 -3.88 -25.64 -10.50
CA GLY A 186 -2.77 -25.16 -11.29
C GLY A 186 -1.57 -24.66 -10.44
N PHE A 187 -0.83 -23.70 -10.96
CA PHE A 187 0.33 -23.14 -10.29
C PHE A 187 -0.04 -22.44 -8.96
N TYR A 188 -1.16 -21.70 -8.95
CA TYR A 188 -1.67 -21.07 -7.74
C TYR A 188 -1.96 -22.08 -6.64
N TYR A 189 -2.64 -23.19 -6.96
CA TYR A 189 -2.95 -24.25 -6.00
C TYR A 189 -1.69 -24.83 -5.35
N ASN A 190 -0.66 -25.10 -6.15
CA ASN A 190 0.60 -25.65 -5.64
C ASN A 190 1.32 -24.63 -4.74
N LEU A 191 1.34 -23.35 -5.15
CA LEU A 191 1.95 -22.28 -4.38
C LEU A 191 1.21 -22.07 -3.04
N TYR A 192 -0.12 -22.05 -3.08
CA TYR A 192 -0.97 -21.91 -1.90
C TYR A 192 -0.71 -23.03 -0.88
N ASN A 193 -0.73 -24.28 -1.32
CA ASN A 193 -0.50 -25.42 -0.44
C ASN A 193 0.92 -25.45 0.13
N SER A 194 1.92 -25.03 -0.63
CA SER A 194 3.31 -24.99 -0.14
C SER A 194 3.56 -23.87 0.88
N GLN A 195 2.85 -22.76 0.78
CA GLN A 195 3.09 -21.60 1.66
C GLN A 195 2.14 -21.53 2.87
N PHE A 196 0.91 -22.04 2.75
CA PHE A 196 -0.15 -21.77 3.72
C PHE A 196 -0.82 -23.02 4.30
N GLN A 197 -0.57 -24.22 3.80
CA GLN A 197 -1.08 -25.49 4.36
C GLN A 197 0.01 -26.32 5.06
N ALA A 198 1.27 -25.92 4.96
CA ALA A 198 2.41 -26.60 5.62
C ALA A 198 2.69 -26.09 7.05
N SER A 199 1.72 -25.35 7.66
CA SER A 199 1.83 -24.79 9.01
C SER A 199 0.86 -25.49 9.97
#